data_a0684858a5eeb4bc9b6162a3bad993e4
#
_entry.id   a0684858a5eeb4bc9b6162a3bad993e4
#
_cell.length_a   1.000
_cell.length_b   1.000
_cell.length_c   1.000
_cell.angle_alpha   90.00
_cell.angle_beta   90.00
_cell.angle_gamma   90.00
#
_symmetry.space_group_name_H-M   'P 1'
#
loop_
_entity.id
_entity.type
_entity.pdbx_description
1 polymer ?
#
loop_
_entity_poly.entity_id
_entity_poly.type
_entity_poly.pdbx_seq_one_letter_code
_entity_poly.pdbx_strand_id
1 'polypeptide(L)'
;VCYDASSIYDGHKQNIDFFKKMPLEDGDIIVLCHDDIKIISEPEDLIKYLNVARKPNVGFVGLAGSCFMPADGAWWNARKNGNARGFVFQGANEETMTPNYFGKSGQVIFMDGCFMAITYGNLKKVGLGQPEYLETGWDFYDIHLSYKSYLEGFSNYTVPIIAMHESSGIMRDGWFKARDKFLRHHVSTLNHSKIPVSQTQGLPK
;
A
#
# COMPACT_ATOMS: atom_id res chain seq x y z
N VAL A 1 -2.83 15.57 6.47
CA VAL A 1 -4.23 15.64 6.86
C VAL A 1 -5.01 16.28 5.70
N CYS A 2 -5.91 15.53 5.07
CA CYS A 2 -6.73 16.01 3.97
C CYS A 2 -8.08 16.42 4.55
N TYR A 3 -8.35 17.71 4.64
CA TYR A 3 -9.64 18.21 5.06
C TYR A 3 -10.56 18.35 3.83
N ASP A 4 -11.76 17.78 3.92
CA ASP A 4 -12.82 17.91 2.91
C ASP A 4 -12.41 17.53 1.48
N ALA A 5 -11.52 16.54 1.34
CA ALA A 5 -11.12 16.05 0.03
C ALA A 5 -12.30 15.35 -0.67
N SER A 6 -12.57 15.71 -1.91
CA SER A 6 -13.64 15.13 -2.73
C SER A 6 -13.28 13.74 -3.29
N SER A 7 -12.01 13.38 -3.25
CA SER A 7 -11.46 12.10 -3.68
C SER A 7 -10.08 11.88 -3.08
N ILE A 8 -9.56 10.64 -3.19
CA ILE A 8 -8.18 10.34 -2.75
C ILE A 8 -7.15 11.20 -3.50
N TYR A 9 -7.35 11.49 -4.78
CA TYR A 9 -6.42 12.29 -5.57
C TYR A 9 -6.46 13.78 -5.24
N ASP A 10 -7.62 14.30 -4.83
CA ASP A 10 -7.74 15.64 -4.26
C ASP A 10 -6.97 15.72 -2.94
N GLY A 11 -7.15 14.73 -2.07
CA GLY A 11 -6.37 14.58 -0.85
C GLY A 11 -4.85 14.47 -1.10
N HIS A 12 -4.44 13.70 -2.08
CA HIS A 12 -3.04 13.59 -2.49
C HIS A 12 -2.47 14.93 -2.97
N LYS A 13 -3.24 15.71 -3.74
CA LYS A 13 -2.84 17.05 -4.18
C LYS A 13 -2.65 17.98 -2.99
N GLN A 14 -3.59 18.00 -2.05
CA GLN A 14 -3.49 18.79 -0.82
C GLN A 14 -2.23 18.41 -0.02
N ASN A 15 -1.93 17.13 0.11
CA ASN A 15 -0.73 16.64 0.77
C ASN A 15 0.55 17.07 0.06
N ILE A 16 0.62 16.95 -1.27
CA ILE A 16 1.78 17.41 -2.05
C ILE A 16 2.01 18.91 -1.83
N ASP A 17 0.97 19.72 -1.87
CA ASP A 17 1.07 21.16 -1.68
C ASP A 17 1.48 21.53 -0.24
N PHE A 18 1.08 20.71 0.74
CA PHE A 18 1.54 20.83 2.12
C PHE A 18 3.02 20.44 2.25
N PHE A 19 3.45 19.32 1.69
CA PHE A 19 4.84 18.86 1.74
C PHE A 19 5.82 19.84 1.12
N LYS A 20 5.44 20.54 0.03
CA LYS A 20 6.27 21.57 -0.59
C LYS A 20 6.56 22.76 0.34
N LYS A 21 5.72 22.97 1.35
CA LYS A 21 5.87 24.07 2.33
C LYS A 21 6.65 23.64 3.58
N MET A 22 6.93 22.36 3.74
CA MET A 22 7.68 21.82 4.87
C MET A 22 9.17 21.68 4.51
N PRO A 23 10.08 21.85 5.48
CA PRO A 23 11.52 21.60 5.30
C PRO A 23 11.83 20.09 5.30
N LEU A 24 11.23 19.33 4.37
CA LEU A 24 11.41 17.89 4.25
C LEU A 24 12.70 17.55 3.50
N GLU A 25 13.42 16.58 4.02
CA GLU A 25 14.59 15.98 3.38
C GLU A 25 14.19 14.68 2.65
N ASP A 26 15.00 14.24 1.68
CA ASP A 26 14.73 13.03 0.89
C ASP A 26 14.61 11.76 1.75
N GLY A 27 15.27 11.71 2.90
CA GLY A 27 15.22 10.62 3.85
C GLY A 27 14.03 10.64 4.81
N ASP A 28 13.23 11.70 4.83
CA ASP A 28 12.04 11.77 5.69
C ASP A 28 10.99 10.76 5.24
N ILE A 29 10.31 10.13 6.20
CA ILE A 29 9.32 9.10 5.93
C ILE A 29 7.93 9.73 5.92
N ILE A 30 7.26 9.60 4.80
CA ILE A 30 5.87 9.98 4.62
C ILE A 30 5.01 8.74 4.82
N VAL A 31 3.99 8.85 5.67
CA VAL A 31 3.00 7.80 5.91
C VAL A 31 1.68 8.25 5.32
N LEU A 32 1.15 7.44 4.41
CA LEU A 32 -0.20 7.53 3.89
C LEU A 32 -1.01 6.43 4.60
N CYS A 33 -2.03 6.80 5.31
CA CYS A 33 -2.88 5.82 6.01
C CYS A 33 -4.34 6.27 6.00
N HIS A 34 -5.23 5.29 6.16
CA HIS A 34 -6.63 5.56 6.41
C HIS A 34 -6.81 6.24 7.78
N ASP A 35 -7.89 6.97 7.97
CA ASP A 35 -8.23 7.64 9.22
C ASP A 35 -8.81 6.69 10.29
N ASP A 36 -9.21 5.47 9.87
CA ASP A 36 -9.70 4.38 10.70
C ASP A 36 -8.61 3.35 11.08
N ILE A 37 -7.32 3.74 11.00
CA ILE A 37 -6.17 2.93 11.44
C ILE A 37 -5.74 3.31 12.86
N LYS A 38 -5.64 2.29 13.73
CA LYS A 38 -5.04 2.40 15.06
C LYS A 38 -3.76 1.56 15.14
N ILE A 39 -2.62 2.20 15.32
CA ILE A 39 -1.34 1.52 15.50
C ILE A 39 -1.25 0.98 16.92
N ILE A 40 -0.92 -0.32 17.05
CA ILE A 40 -0.78 -1.03 18.33
C ILE A 40 0.69 -1.31 18.66
N SER A 41 1.54 -1.43 17.62
CA SER A 41 2.98 -1.59 17.85
C SER A 41 3.55 -0.51 18.74
N GLU A 42 4.49 -0.90 19.61
CA GLU A 42 5.25 0.04 20.42
C GLU A 42 6.04 1.01 19.53
N PRO A 43 6.27 2.27 19.98
CA PRO A 43 6.93 3.30 19.18
C PRO A 43 8.31 2.86 18.62
N GLU A 44 9.08 2.11 19.38
CA GLU A 44 10.41 1.63 18.99
C GLU A 44 10.31 0.65 17.81
N ASP A 45 9.35 -0.28 17.86
CA ASP A 45 9.10 -1.23 16.76
C ASP A 45 8.53 -0.51 15.53
N LEU A 46 7.62 0.45 15.70
CA LEU A 46 7.11 1.28 14.62
C LEU A 46 8.26 2.00 13.90
N ILE A 47 9.12 2.71 14.63
CA ILE A 47 10.28 3.42 14.08
C ILE A 47 11.22 2.46 13.38
N LYS A 48 11.54 1.33 13.99
CA LYS A 48 12.41 0.29 13.43
C LYS A 48 11.90 -0.20 12.07
N TYR A 49 10.61 -0.50 11.95
CA TYR A 49 10.05 -1.03 10.73
C TYR A 49 9.79 0.05 9.67
N LEU A 50 9.46 1.27 10.05
CA LEU A 50 9.41 2.40 9.13
C LEU A 50 10.78 2.68 8.49
N ASN A 51 11.88 2.52 9.25
CA ASN A 51 13.24 2.69 8.74
C ASN A 51 13.61 1.69 7.61
N VAL A 52 12.84 0.64 7.38
CA VAL A 52 12.99 -0.23 6.19
C VAL A 52 12.82 0.59 4.90
N ALA A 53 11.95 1.61 4.88
CA ALA A 53 11.77 2.49 3.73
C ALA A 53 13.05 3.27 3.34
N ARG A 54 14.00 3.44 4.26
CA ARG A 54 15.30 4.11 4.01
C ARG A 54 16.36 3.21 3.39
N LYS A 55 16.08 1.91 3.25
CA LYS A 55 17.02 0.98 2.61
C LYS A 55 17.09 1.24 1.10
N PRO A 56 18.25 0.96 0.45
CA PRO A 56 18.40 1.16 -0.98
C PRO A 56 17.32 0.45 -1.79
N ASN A 57 16.77 1.14 -2.78
CA ASN A 57 15.76 0.64 -3.70
C ASN A 57 14.44 0.16 -3.05
N VAL A 58 14.18 0.53 -1.80
CA VAL A 58 12.88 0.28 -1.17
C VAL A 58 11.91 1.39 -1.56
N GLY A 59 10.74 0.98 -2.08
CA GLY A 59 9.60 1.84 -2.35
C GLY A 59 8.71 1.96 -1.13
N PHE A 60 7.49 1.43 -1.24
CA PHE A 60 6.56 1.43 -0.11
C PHE A 60 6.85 0.32 0.90
N VAL A 61 6.63 0.63 2.18
CA VAL A 61 6.48 -0.36 3.24
C VAL A 61 5.09 -0.24 3.84
N GLY A 62 4.45 -1.39 4.16
CA GLY A 62 3.08 -1.39 4.65
C GLY A 62 2.72 -2.67 5.39
N LEU A 63 1.42 -2.86 5.69
CA LEU A 63 0.96 -3.95 6.55
C LEU A 63 0.70 -5.24 5.78
N ALA A 64 0.07 -5.15 4.60
CA ALA A 64 -0.37 -6.31 3.82
C ALA A 64 -0.26 -6.06 2.32
N GLY A 65 -0.11 -7.14 1.55
CA GLY A 65 0.01 -7.05 0.11
C GLY A 65 0.26 -8.41 -0.56
N SER A 66 0.52 -8.39 -1.87
CA SER A 66 0.73 -9.61 -2.65
C SER A 66 1.90 -9.53 -3.63
N CYS A 67 2.43 -10.71 -3.97
CA CYS A 67 3.57 -10.88 -4.89
C CYS A 67 3.16 -10.90 -6.38
N PHE A 68 1.87 -10.94 -6.67
CA PHE A 68 1.27 -10.84 -7.99
C PHE A 68 -0.20 -10.42 -7.86
N MET A 69 -0.82 -9.99 -8.97
CA MET A 69 -2.24 -9.68 -9.02
C MET A 69 -3.03 -10.91 -9.47
N PRO A 70 -3.93 -11.46 -8.63
CA PRO A 70 -4.89 -12.47 -9.07
C PRO A 70 -5.79 -11.96 -10.21
N ALA A 71 -6.31 -12.88 -11.02
CA ALA A 71 -7.15 -12.54 -12.18
C ALA A 71 -8.44 -11.79 -11.81
N ASP A 72 -8.93 -11.97 -10.59
CA ASP A 72 -10.10 -11.25 -10.05
C ASP A 72 -9.76 -9.83 -9.53
N GLY A 73 -8.49 -9.43 -9.57
CA GLY A 73 -8.01 -8.12 -9.13
C GLY A 73 -7.98 -7.92 -7.61
N ALA A 74 -8.32 -8.94 -6.83
CA ALA A 74 -8.33 -8.90 -5.37
C ALA A 74 -7.01 -9.45 -4.82
N TRP A 75 -6.07 -8.56 -4.50
CA TRP A 75 -4.72 -8.92 -4.06
C TRP A 75 -4.70 -9.93 -2.89
N TRP A 76 -5.67 -9.85 -1.99
CA TRP A 76 -5.78 -10.76 -0.83
C TRP A 76 -6.08 -12.21 -1.22
N ASN A 77 -6.66 -12.47 -2.39
CA ASN A 77 -6.90 -13.81 -2.91
C ASN A 77 -5.60 -14.54 -3.30
N ALA A 78 -4.48 -13.82 -3.46
CA ALA A 78 -3.15 -14.42 -3.60
C ALA A 78 -2.73 -15.25 -2.38
N ARG A 79 -3.38 -15.06 -1.21
CA ARG A 79 -3.17 -15.85 0.01
C ARG A 79 -3.38 -17.35 -0.22
N LYS A 80 -4.37 -17.75 -1.04
CA LYS A 80 -4.69 -19.16 -1.34
C LYS A 80 -3.49 -19.94 -1.88
N ASN A 81 -2.56 -19.25 -2.55
CA ASN A 81 -1.36 -19.81 -3.13
C ASN A 81 -0.07 -19.41 -2.39
N GLY A 82 -0.18 -18.90 -1.16
CA GLY A 82 0.95 -18.45 -0.36
C GLY A 82 1.71 -17.24 -0.91
N ASN A 83 1.08 -16.46 -1.80
CA ASN A 83 1.68 -15.30 -2.46
C ASN A 83 1.23 -13.95 -1.87
N ALA A 84 0.49 -13.94 -0.77
CA ALA A 84 0.23 -12.75 0.01
C ALA A 84 1.17 -12.67 1.22
N ARG A 85 1.37 -11.47 1.76
CA ARG A 85 2.28 -11.15 2.86
C ARG A 85 1.61 -10.19 3.83
N GLY A 86 2.04 -10.27 5.09
CA GLY A 86 1.66 -9.31 6.11
C GLY A 86 0.53 -9.73 7.02
N PHE A 87 0.09 -8.78 7.83
CA PHE A 87 -0.88 -9.00 8.88
C PHE A 87 -1.59 -7.67 9.23
N VAL A 88 -2.88 -7.75 9.50
CA VAL A 88 -3.67 -6.63 10.03
C VAL A 88 -4.86 -7.19 10.82
N PHE A 89 -5.19 -6.57 11.93
CA PHE A 89 -6.49 -6.78 12.55
C PHE A 89 -7.55 -5.97 11.79
N GLN A 90 -8.66 -6.59 11.43
CA GLN A 90 -9.74 -5.94 10.68
C GLN A 90 -11.10 -6.30 11.23
N GLY A 91 -11.99 -5.31 11.32
CA GLY A 91 -13.37 -5.47 11.77
C GLY A 91 -14.12 -4.14 11.69
N ALA A 92 -15.43 -4.16 11.74
CA ALA A 92 -16.26 -2.94 11.72
C ALA A 92 -16.12 -2.08 13.00
N ASN A 93 -15.64 -2.67 14.07
CA ASN A 93 -15.37 -2.04 15.37
C ASN A 93 -14.44 -2.96 16.20
N GLU A 94 -14.01 -2.52 17.39
CA GLU A 94 -13.13 -3.28 18.28
C GLU A 94 -13.68 -4.66 18.66
N GLU A 95 -15.01 -4.82 18.82
CA GLU A 95 -15.65 -6.08 19.22
C GLU A 95 -15.65 -7.14 18.10
N THR A 96 -15.66 -6.68 16.84
CA THR A 96 -15.67 -7.56 15.65
C THR A 96 -14.30 -7.73 15.04
N MET A 97 -13.26 -7.20 15.67
CA MET A 97 -11.88 -7.22 15.18
C MET A 97 -11.34 -8.64 15.14
N THR A 98 -10.89 -9.06 13.95
CA THR A 98 -10.31 -10.39 13.73
C THR A 98 -8.91 -10.29 13.11
N PRO A 99 -8.01 -11.25 13.44
CA PRO A 99 -6.67 -11.26 12.85
C PRO A 99 -6.73 -11.75 11.39
N ASN A 100 -6.28 -10.92 10.47
CA ASN A 100 -6.06 -11.29 9.07
C ASN A 100 -4.56 -11.53 8.84
N TYR A 101 -4.15 -12.78 8.84
CA TYR A 101 -2.80 -13.20 8.52
C TYR A 101 -2.71 -13.61 7.05
N PHE A 102 -1.94 -12.89 6.25
CA PHE A 102 -1.73 -13.14 4.83
C PHE A 102 -0.45 -13.94 4.55
N GLY A 103 0.50 -13.91 5.46
CA GLY A 103 1.79 -14.59 5.37
C GLY A 103 2.88 -13.84 6.11
N LYS A 104 4.10 -14.40 6.17
CA LYS A 104 5.25 -13.71 6.76
C LYS A 104 5.55 -12.42 6.01
N SER A 105 5.99 -11.39 6.72
CA SER A 105 6.45 -10.13 6.13
C SER A 105 7.54 -10.35 5.09
N GLY A 106 7.55 -9.56 4.04
CA GLY A 106 8.49 -9.69 2.94
C GLY A 106 8.11 -8.84 1.73
N GLN A 107 8.80 -9.06 0.62
CA GLN A 107 8.62 -8.30 -0.60
C GLN A 107 7.24 -8.58 -1.24
N VAL A 108 6.62 -7.51 -1.75
CA VAL A 108 5.34 -7.52 -2.46
C VAL A 108 5.40 -6.60 -3.68
N ILE A 109 4.46 -6.78 -4.60
CA ILE A 109 4.25 -5.84 -5.72
C ILE A 109 3.08 -4.92 -5.38
N PHE A 110 1.96 -5.50 -4.95
CA PHE A 110 0.72 -4.81 -4.64
C PHE A 110 0.55 -4.70 -3.13
N MET A 111 0.12 -3.55 -2.65
CA MET A 111 0.02 -3.25 -1.22
C MET A 111 -1.35 -2.66 -0.89
N ASP A 112 -1.88 -3.01 0.26
CA ASP A 112 -3.11 -2.45 0.81
C ASP A 112 -2.88 -1.01 1.28
N GLY A 113 -3.81 -0.12 0.95
CA GLY A 113 -3.73 1.31 1.24
C GLY A 113 -4.00 1.71 2.67
N CYS A 114 -4.44 0.77 3.52
CA CYS A 114 -4.75 1.10 4.91
C CYS A 114 -3.55 1.73 5.65
N PHE A 115 -2.32 1.33 5.27
CA PHE A 115 -1.08 1.93 5.78
C PHE A 115 0.06 1.71 4.78
N MET A 116 0.61 2.79 4.25
CA MET A 116 1.73 2.80 3.30
C MET A 116 2.73 3.88 3.70
N ALA A 117 4.00 3.54 3.84
CA ALA A 117 5.06 4.48 4.16
C ALA A 117 6.17 4.42 3.09
N ILE A 118 6.75 5.57 2.77
CA ILE A 118 7.80 5.73 1.74
C ILE A 118 8.69 6.90 2.12
N THR A 119 9.95 6.92 1.69
CA THR A 119 10.78 8.13 1.86
C THR A 119 10.30 9.25 0.94
N TYR A 120 10.41 10.50 1.37
CA TYR A 120 10.00 11.66 0.59
C TYR A 120 10.70 11.73 -0.77
N GLY A 121 12.00 11.41 -0.83
CA GLY A 121 12.75 11.34 -2.07
C GLY A 121 12.19 10.31 -3.07
N ASN A 122 11.78 9.13 -2.61
CA ASN A 122 11.17 8.10 -3.45
C ASN A 122 9.72 8.44 -3.80
N LEU A 123 8.97 9.08 -2.87
CA LEU A 123 7.63 9.58 -3.14
C LEU A 123 7.61 10.60 -4.29
N LYS A 124 8.63 11.49 -4.35
CA LYS A 124 8.76 12.44 -5.47
C LYS A 124 8.96 11.75 -6.82
N LYS A 125 9.64 10.60 -6.85
CA LYS A 125 9.86 9.80 -8.08
C LYS A 125 8.59 9.04 -8.49
N VAL A 126 7.95 8.37 -7.55
CA VAL A 126 6.68 7.65 -7.78
C VAL A 126 5.55 8.63 -8.10
N GLY A 127 5.43 9.71 -7.33
CA GLY A 127 4.35 10.68 -7.44
C GLY A 127 3.01 10.16 -6.92
N LEU A 128 2.13 11.08 -6.56
CA LEU A 128 0.76 10.80 -6.06
C LEU A 128 -0.33 11.23 -7.05
N GLY A 129 0.03 11.46 -8.31
CA GLY A 129 -0.90 11.93 -9.33
C GLY A 129 -1.92 10.87 -9.73
N GLN A 130 -3.12 11.34 -10.09
CA GLN A 130 -4.16 10.49 -10.65
C GLN A 130 -3.73 9.97 -12.04
N PRO A 131 -3.78 8.65 -12.29
CA PRO A 131 -3.54 8.13 -13.62
C PRO A 131 -4.78 8.36 -14.52
N GLU A 132 -4.55 8.57 -15.81
CA GLU A 132 -5.63 8.85 -16.77
C GLU A 132 -6.70 7.75 -16.86
N TYR A 133 -6.33 6.50 -16.59
CA TYR A 133 -7.24 5.37 -16.69
C TYR A 133 -8.12 5.17 -15.45
N LEU A 134 -7.81 5.80 -14.30
CA LEU A 134 -8.66 5.75 -13.10
C LEU A 134 -9.50 7.04 -13.00
N GLU A 135 -10.79 6.86 -12.75
CA GLU A 135 -11.68 7.98 -12.42
C GLU A 135 -11.36 8.51 -11.01
N THR A 136 -11.84 9.70 -10.73
CA THR A 136 -11.84 10.26 -9.38
C THR A 136 -12.63 9.35 -8.44
N GLY A 137 -12.05 9.01 -7.30
CA GLY A 137 -12.68 8.11 -6.33
C GLY A 137 -11.74 7.83 -5.17
N TRP A 138 -12.07 6.78 -4.43
CA TRP A 138 -11.34 6.35 -3.24
C TRP A 138 -10.73 4.95 -3.39
N ASP A 139 -10.92 4.31 -4.56
CA ASP A 139 -10.60 2.92 -4.77
C ASP A 139 -9.38 2.74 -5.68
N PHE A 140 -8.60 1.68 -5.46
CA PHE A 140 -7.47 1.23 -6.30
C PHE A 140 -6.27 2.18 -6.39
N TYR A 141 -6.26 3.28 -5.65
CA TYR A 141 -5.12 4.21 -5.62
C TYR A 141 -3.86 3.55 -5.04
N ASP A 142 -4.04 2.73 -4.03
CA ASP A 142 -3.03 1.97 -3.32
C ASP A 142 -2.37 0.91 -4.23
N ILE A 143 -3.20 0.17 -4.94
CA ILE A 143 -2.77 -0.80 -5.95
C ILE A 143 -2.01 -0.09 -7.07
N HIS A 144 -2.53 1.05 -7.55
CA HIS A 144 -1.84 1.86 -8.55
C HIS A 144 -0.48 2.35 -8.05
N LEU A 145 -0.42 2.95 -6.86
CA LEU A 145 0.81 3.52 -6.31
C LEU A 145 1.88 2.46 -6.04
N SER A 146 1.50 1.34 -5.42
CA SER A 146 2.44 0.26 -5.15
C SER A 146 2.93 -0.41 -6.43
N TYR A 147 2.05 -0.58 -7.43
CA TYR A 147 2.45 -1.12 -8.72
C TYR A 147 3.34 -0.15 -9.51
N LYS A 148 3.02 1.13 -9.50
CA LYS A 148 3.87 2.17 -10.11
C LYS A 148 5.25 2.19 -9.48
N SER A 149 5.34 2.13 -8.15
CA SER A 149 6.61 2.00 -7.43
C SER A 149 7.43 0.80 -7.95
N TYR A 150 6.79 -0.37 -8.11
CA TYR A 150 7.43 -1.56 -8.67
C TYR A 150 7.91 -1.34 -10.12
N LEU A 151 7.10 -0.72 -10.99
CA LEU A 151 7.48 -0.44 -12.38
C LEU A 151 8.63 0.57 -12.50
N GLU A 152 8.77 1.49 -11.54
CA GLU A 152 9.92 2.41 -11.42
C GLU A 152 11.19 1.72 -10.87
N GLY A 153 11.15 0.41 -10.64
CA GLY A 153 12.30 -0.38 -10.18
C GLY A 153 12.48 -0.45 -8.67
N PHE A 154 11.53 0.04 -7.89
CA PHE A 154 11.56 -0.11 -6.43
C PHE A 154 11.00 -1.47 -5.99
N SER A 155 11.42 -1.90 -4.80
CA SER A 155 10.87 -3.07 -4.10
C SER A 155 9.98 -2.61 -2.95
N ASN A 156 8.71 -3.04 -2.95
CA ASN A 156 7.81 -2.78 -1.83
C ASN A 156 7.86 -3.93 -0.82
N TYR A 157 7.65 -3.64 0.47
CA TYR A 157 7.72 -4.64 1.53
C TYR A 157 6.55 -4.51 2.50
N THR A 158 5.98 -5.65 2.93
CA THR A 158 5.20 -5.67 4.15
C THR A 158 6.14 -5.79 5.35
N VAL A 159 5.80 -5.11 6.45
CA VAL A 159 6.57 -5.08 7.69
C VAL A 159 5.68 -5.47 8.87
N PRO A 160 6.23 -6.06 9.95
CA PRO A 160 5.42 -6.56 11.06
C PRO A 160 5.03 -5.46 12.06
N ILE A 161 4.51 -4.34 11.55
CA ILE A 161 3.81 -3.35 12.36
C ILE A 161 2.41 -3.91 12.65
N ILE A 162 2.00 -3.87 13.91
CA ILE A 162 0.68 -4.32 14.34
C ILE A 162 -0.27 -3.12 14.35
N ALA A 163 -1.35 -3.23 13.61
CA ALA A 163 -2.40 -2.22 13.53
C ALA A 163 -3.79 -2.84 13.46
N MET A 164 -4.78 -2.08 13.91
CA MET A 164 -6.22 -2.34 13.73
C MET A 164 -6.74 -1.44 12.62
N HIS A 165 -7.54 -2.00 11.70
CA HIS A 165 -8.23 -1.30 10.64
C HIS A 165 -9.73 -1.44 10.86
N GLU A 166 -10.39 -0.36 11.26
CA GLU A 166 -11.84 -0.34 11.54
C GLU A 166 -12.64 -0.26 10.24
N SER A 167 -12.54 -1.32 9.43
CA SER A 167 -13.19 -1.41 8.14
C SER A 167 -13.96 -2.73 8.01
N SER A 168 -15.20 -2.65 7.50
CA SER A 168 -16.00 -3.83 7.17
C SER A 168 -15.48 -4.62 5.97
N GLY A 169 -14.54 -4.09 5.19
CA GLY A 169 -14.00 -4.71 3.98
C GLY A 169 -15.02 -4.86 2.84
N ILE A 170 -16.11 -4.09 2.87
CA ILE A 170 -17.15 -4.14 1.84
C ILE A 170 -16.69 -3.41 0.58
N MET A 171 -16.56 -4.15 -0.50
CA MET A 171 -16.27 -3.58 -1.83
C MET A 171 -17.56 -2.98 -2.43
N ARG A 172 -17.46 -1.73 -2.87
CA ARG A 172 -18.54 -0.99 -3.53
C ARG A 172 -18.36 -0.98 -5.05
N ASP A 173 -19.36 -0.52 -5.78
CA ASP A 173 -19.32 -0.41 -7.26
C ASP A 173 -18.11 0.35 -7.78
N GLY A 174 -17.65 1.38 -7.06
CA GLY A 174 -16.45 2.13 -7.39
C GLY A 174 -15.21 1.24 -7.45
N TRP A 175 -15.05 0.36 -6.47
CA TRP A 175 -13.94 -0.58 -6.42
C TRP A 175 -13.92 -1.52 -7.65
N PHE A 176 -15.08 -2.10 -8.01
CA PHE A 176 -15.15 -2.99 -9.18
C PHE A 176 -14.84 -2.25 -10.49
N LYS A 177 -15.33 -1.03 -10.66
CA LYS A 177 -15.01 -0.20 -11.83
C LYS A 177 -13.53 0.15 -11.92
N ALA A 178 -12.92 0.57 -10.80
CA ALA A 178 -11.50 0.91 -10.74
C ALA A 178 -10.62 -0.33 -11.00
N ARG A 179 -10.96 -1.48 -10.39
CA ARG A 179 -10.34 -2.77 -10.67
C ARG A 179 -10.32 -3.11 -12.16
N ASP A 180 -11.48 -3.06 -12.82
CA ASP A 180 -11.59 -3.45 -14.22
C ASP A 180 -10.78 -2.53 -15.14
N LYS A 181 -10.73 -1.24 -14.83
CA LYS A 181 -9.88 -0.27 -15.54
C LYS A 181 -8.40 -0.55 -15.34
N PHE A 182 -7.98 -0.80 -14.09
CA PHE A 182 -6.60 -1.16 -13.75
C PHE A 182 -6.16 -2.42 -14.50
N LEU A 183 -6.94 -3.50 -14.43
CA LEU A 183 -6.61 -4.78 -15.07
C LEU A 183 -6.50 -4.64 -16.59
N ARG A 184 -7.44 -3.92 -17.23
CA ARG A 184 -7.37 -3.66 -18.69
C ARG A 184 -6.15 -2.84 -19.08
N HIS A 185 -5.85 -1.78 -18.32
CA HIS A 185 -4.71 -0.90 -18.62
C HIS A 185 -3.37 -1.63 -18.51
N HIS A 186 -3.24 -2.50 -17.52
CA HIS A 186 -1.99 -3.17 -17.19
C HIS A 186 -1.91 -4.64 -17.67
N VAL A 187 -2.83 -5.11 -18.52
CA VAL A 187 -2.91 -6.53 -18.93
C VAL A 187 -1.58 -7.10 -19.44
N SER A 188 -0.83 -6.34 -20.22
CA SER A 188 0.46 -6.78 -20.78
C SER A 188 1.56 -6.90 -19.73
N THR A 189 1.60 -5.96 -18.78
CA THR A 189 2.65 -5.91 -17.75
C THR A 189 2.35 -6.83 -16.57
N LEU A 190 1.09 -6.97 -16.19
CA LEU A 190 0.67 -7.83 -15.08
C LEU A 190 1.04 -9.31 -15.29
N ASN A 191 0.98 -9.81 -16.53
CA ASN A 191 1.34 -11.19 -16.86
C ASN A 191 2.81 -11.52 -16.55
N HIS A 192 3.68 -10.52 -16.50
CA HIS A 192 5.10 -10.64 -16.18
C HIS A 192 5.46 -10.15 -14.77
N SER A 193 4.50 -9.55 -14.07
CA SER A 193 4.71 -8.97 -12.74
C SER A 193 4.41 -9.99 -11.64
N LYS A 194 5.40 -10.86 -11.38
CA LYS A 194 5.33 -11.87 -10.34
C LYS A 194 6.70 -12.02 -9.67
N ILE A 195 6.72 -11.93 -8.34
CA ILE A 195 7.93 -12.24 -7.56
C ILE A 195 7.80 -13.68 -7.04
N PRO A 196 8.77 -14.57 -7.31
CA PRO A 196 8.76 -15.93 -6.78
C PRO A 196 8.75 -15.93 -5.25
N VAL A 197 7.91 -16.77 -4.63
CA VAL A 197 7.75 -16.84 -3.17
C VAL A 197 9.07 -17.09 -2.45
N SER A 198 9.96 -17.88 -3.03
CA SER A 198 11.30 -18.16 -2.48
C SER A 198 12.19 -16.91 -2.35
N GLN A 199 11.92 -15.86 -3.14
CA GLN A 199 12.69 -14.61 -3.14
C GLN A 199 12.06 -13.52 -2.26
N THR A 200 10.84 -13.73 -1.75
CA THR A 200 10.07 -12.69 -1.08
C THR A 200 10.08 -12.78 0.44
N GLN A 201 10.80 -13.75 1.02
CA GLN A 201 10.81 -13.94 2.48
C GLN A 201 11.84 -13.02 3.15
N GLY A 202 11.37 -12.30 4.16
CA GLY A 202 12.20 -11.43 4.98
C GLY A 202 12.26 -9.98 4.49
N LEU A 203 12.86 -9.15 5.33
CA LEU A 203 13.06 -7.73 5.07
C LEU A 203 14.42 -7.51 4.37
N PRO A 204 14.60 -6.39 3.65
CA PRO A 204 15.87 -6.07 3.02
C PRO A 204 16.96 -5.91 4.08
N LYS A 205 18.14 -6.47 3.80
CA LYS A 205 19.32 -6.40 4.69
C LYS A 205 19.91 -4.99 4.77
#